data_151c2dd46b23f37697a7a48cf426a026
#
_entry.id   151c2dd46b23f37697a7a48cf426a026
#
_cell.length_a   1.000
_cell.length_b   1.000
_cell.length_c   1.000
_cell.angle_alpha   90.00
_cell.angle_beta   90.00
_cell.angle_gamma   90.00
#
_symmetry.space_group_name_H-M   'P 1'
#
loop_
_entity.id
_entity.type
_entity.pdbx_description
1 polymer ?
#
loop_
_entity_poly.entity_id
_entity_poly.type
_entity_poly.pdbx_seq_one_letter_code
_entity_poly.pdbx_strand_id
1 'polypeptide(L)'
;MRSTTIRRGMVAVVAMALLAGCGDGDGGQPASNAPADNGVAALAPDEALQRATTAVKNAKSYRLAGDIDNDGQKMTLDFKMTGSDLAGQVSTTEGTVELLSVGGQQFIRPDEKFWAKNAGAQASGEIVKLMGDKWAKVSKKDDFSQLFDVANVEQLLKPEGTMTKGEAKEIDGVKTIGLVDGDKDGTLYIATTGEPYPVRMEGGQDAAGQITFSDFGATFDELKAPAADQVVDFDQLKRG
;
A
#
# COMPACT_ATOMS: atom_id res chain seq x y z
N MET A 1 -28.02 2.23 -63.92
CA MET A 1 -27.39 1.45 -65.00
C MET A 1 -26.45 0.42 -64.38
N ARG A 2 -26.83 -0.84 -64.67
CA ARG A 2 -25.98 -2.04 -64.84
C ARG A 2 -25.05 -2.39 -63.71
N SER A 3 -25.01 -3.51 -63.15
CA SER A 3 -25.49 -4.91 -63.35
C SER A 3 -24.50 -5.77 -62.57
N THR A 4 -25.01 -6.52 -61.65
CA THR A 4 -24.89 -7.99 -61.47
C THR A 4 -23.56 -8.66 -61.81
N THR A 5 -22.97 -9.40 -60.88
CA THR A 5 -22.78 -10.82 -61.15
C THR A 5 -22.50 -11.62 -59.84
N ILE A 6 -23.38 -12.56 -59.59
CA ILE A 6 -23.30 -13.68 -58.66
C ILE A 6 -22.34 -14.72 -59.23
N ARG A 7 -21.48 -15.32 -58.42
CA ARG A 7 -20.97 -16.67 -58.66
C ARG A 7 -20.97 -17.53 -57.41
N ARG A 8 -21.81 -18.53 -57.51
CA ARG A 8 -21.95 -19.73 -56.63
C ARG A 8 -20.82 -20.71 -56.90
N GLY A 9 -20.59 -21.55 -55.96
CA GLY A 9 -19.91 -22.87 -56.05
C GLY A 9 -18.84 -23.01 -54.97
N MET A 10 -18.65 -24.01 -54.18
CA MET A 10 -19.13 -25.38 -54.30
C MET A 10 -18.91 -26.04 -52.92
N VAL A 11 -19.86 -26.84 -52.52
CA VAL A 11 -19.84 -27.73 -51.36
C VAL A 11 -18.79 -28.81 -51.59
N ALA A 12 -17.95 -29.07 -50.54
CA ALA A 12 -17.26 -30.34 -50.42
C ALA A 12 -17.48 -30.88 -49.01
N VAL A 13 -18.38 -31.82 -48.91
CA VAL A 13 -18.60 -32.73 -47.81
C VAL A 13 -17.49 -33.78 -47.87
N VAL A 14 -16.69 -33.93 -46.81
CA VAL A 14 -15.89 -35.14 -46.59
C VAL A 14 -16.28 -35.71 -45.24
N ALA A 15 -16.83 -36.87 -45.33
CA ALA A 15 -17.29 -37.66 -44.20
C ALA A 15 -16.16 -38.55 -43.61
N MET A 16 -16.32 -38.79 -42.33
CA MET A 16 -15.96 -39.97 -41.54
C MET A 16 -14.51 -40.45 -41.42
N ALA A 17 -14.05 -40.47 -40.17
CA ALA A 17 -13.54 -41.70 -39.58
C ALA A 17 -13.77 -41.71 -38.06
N LEU A 18 -14.70 -42.50 -37.62
CA LEU A 18 -14.85 -42.98 -36.24
C LEU A 18 -13.69 -43.91 -35.93
N LEU A 19 -12.83 -43.54 -35.01
CA LEU A 19 -11.97 -44.50 -34.33
C LEU A 19 -12.36 -44.41 -32.84
N ALA A 20 -13.13 -45.42 -32.44
CA ALA A 20 -13.33 -45.75 -31.03
C ALA A 20 -12.00 -46.25 -30.45
N GLY A 21 -11.41 -45.42 -29.64
CA GLY A 21 -10.31 -45.79 -28.74
C GLY A 21 -10.79 -45.62 -27.31
N CYS A 22 -11.18 -46.73 -26.68
CA CYS A 22 -11.24 -46.79 -25.22
C CYS A 22 -9.83 -46.60 -24.70
N GLY A 23 -9.58 -45.55 -24.00
CA GLY A 23 -8.41 -45.29 -23.18
C GLY A 23 -8.91 -44.69 -21.89
N ASP A 24 -8.71 -45.44 -20.83
CA ASP A 24 -8.88 -45.03 -19.44
C ASP A 24 -8.20 -43.71 -19.16
N GLY A 25 -8.84 -42.93 -18.41
CA GLY A 25 -8.12 -42.12 -17.48
C GLY A 25 -8.06 -40.67 -17.73
N ASP A 26 -8.15 -40.06 -16.72
CA ASP A 26 -7.75 -38.71 -16.33
C ASP A 26 -8.64 -37.59 -16.87
N GLY A 27 -9.68 -37.39 -16.08
CA GLY A 27 -10.44 -36.14 -16.15
C GLY A 27 -9.50 -34.96 -15.89
N GLY A 28 -8.93 -34.44 -16.95
CA GLY A 28 -8.26 -33.13 -16.89
C GLY A 28 -9.26 -32.11 -16.39
N GLN A 29 -9.19 -31.81 -15.10
CA GLN A 29 -9.85 -30.64 -14.55
C GLN A 29 -9.37 -29.43 -15.36
N PRO A 30 -10.27 -28.54 -15.77
CA PRO A 30 -9.85 -27.28 -16.35
C PRO A 30 -8.87 -26.61 -15.37
N ALA A 31 -7.68 -26.28 -15.84
CA ALA A 31 -6.69 -25.58 -15.05
C ALA A 31 -7.37 -24.34 -14.45
N SER A 32 -7.54 -24.35 -13.15
CA SER A 32 -8.05 -23.20 -12.42
C SER A 32 -7.06 -22.07 -12.64
N ASN A 33 -7.51 -20.97 -13.25
CA ASN A 33 -6.70 -19.73 -13.35
C ASN A 33 -6.50 -19.03 -12.01
N ALA A 34 -6.87 -19.66 -10.91
CA ALA A 34 -6.63 -19.14 -9.57
C ALA A 34 -5.12 -19.13 -9.30
N PRO A 35 -4.58 -18.08 -8.67
CA PRO A 35 -3.19 -18.04 -8.26
C PRO A 35 -2.83 -19.27 -7.42
N ALA A 36 -1.67 -19.85 -7.69
CA ALA A 36 -1.20 -21.04 -6.96
C ALA A 36 -0.93 -20.69 -5.48
N ASP A 37 -1.12 -21.68 -4.61
CA ASP A 37 -0.72 -21.60 -3.21
C ASP A 37 0.81 -21.37 -3.13
N ASN A 38 1.22 -20.40 -2.34
CA ASN A 38 2.63 -19.98 -2.20
C ASN A 38 3.34 -20.68 -1.02
N GLY A 39 2.63 -21.50 -0.27
CA GLY A 39 3.15 -22.30 0.84
C GLY A 39 3.39 -21.52 2.14
N VAL A 40 3.12 -20.20 2.19
CA VAL A 40 3.38 -19.37 3.39
C VAL A 40 2.59 -19.84 4.61
N ALA A 41 1.38 -20.35 4.40
CA ALA A 41 0.54 -20.85 5.48
C ALA A 41 1.12 -22.08 6.22
N ALA A 42 2.02 -22.84 5.58
CA ALA A 42 2.68 -24.00 6.18
C ALA A 42 3.92 -23.65 7.01
N LEU A 43 4.49 -22.46 6.82
CA LEU A 43 5.73 -22.02 7.48
C LEU A 43 5.53 -21.71 8.97
N ALA A 44 6.61 -21.70 9.73
CA ALA A 44 6.62 -21.10 11.06
C ALA A 44 6.27 -19.59 10.97
N PRO A 45 5.66 -18.97 12.00
CA PRO A 45 5.24 -17.59 11.97
C PRO A 45 6.35 -16.61 11.57
N ASP A 46 7.54 -16.74 12.16
CA ASP A 46 8.69 -15.88 11.87
C ASP A 46 9.17 -16.03 10.42
N GLU A 47 9.14 -17.25 9.87
CA GLU A 47 9.49 -17.52 8.48
C GLU A 47 8.45 -16.90 7.52
N ALA A 48 7.16 -17.00 7.85
CA ALA A 48 6.10 -16.38 7.08
C ALA A 48 6.23 -14.86 7.06
N LEU A 49 6.50 -14.24 8.21
CA LEU A 49 6.76 -12.81 8.33
C LEU A 49 7.99 -12.37 7.52
N GLN A 50 9.08 -13.14 7.60
CA GLN A 50 10.29 -12.86 6.83
C GLN A 50 10.02 -12.92 5.32
N ARG A 51 9.23 -13.89 4.84
CA ARG A 51 8.82 -13.98 3.44
C ARG A 51 7.99 -12.78 3.02
N ALA A 52 7.01 -12.38 3.82
CA ALA A 52 6.18 -11.23 3.54
C ALA A 52 7.00 -9.94 3.47
N THR A 53 7.89 -9.71 4.43
CA THR A 53 8.80 -8.56 4.45
C THR A 53 9.71 -8.54 3.21
N THR A 54 10.22 -9.69 2.82
CA THR A 54 11.04 -9.82 1.61
C THR A 54 10.24 -9.52 0.34
N ALA A 55 8.98 -10.00 0.28
CA ALA A 55 8.09 -9.72 -0.85
C ALA A 55 7.82 -8.22 -1.01
N VAL A 56 7.54 -7.49 0.08
CA VAL A 56 7.37 -6.02 0.04
C VAL A 56 8.62 -5.33 -0.49
N LYS A 57 9.81 -5.70 -0.03
CA LYS A 57 11.07 -5.13 -0.51
C LYS A 57 11.28 -5.37 -2.02
N ASN A 58 10.92 -6.56 -2.49
CA ASN A 58 11.05 -6.94 -3.90
C ASN A 58 10.02 -6.27 -4.80
N ALA A 59 8.87 -5.89 -4.27
CA ALA A 59 7.81 -5.20 -5.02
C ALA A 59 8.23 -3.82 -5.54
N LYS A 60 9.24 -3.20 -4.90
CA LYS A 60 9.78 -1.87 -5.20
C LYS A 60 8.82 -0.72 -4.93
N SER A 61 7.52 -0.93 -5.06
CA SER A 61 6.48 0.06 -4.80
C SER A 61 5.24 -0.60 -4.22
N TYR A 62 4.50 0.14 -3.41
CA TYR A 62 3.23 -0.26 -2.81
C TYR A 62 2.52 0.95 -2.22
N ARG A 63 1.23 0.79 -1.93
CA ARG A 63 0.43 1.75 -1.16
C ARG A 63 0.11 1.19 0.21
N LEU A 64 0.10 2.06 1.19
CA LEU A 64 -0.25 1.80 2.58
C LEU A 64 -1.34 2.79 2.98
N ALA A 65 -2.52 2.30 3.33
CA ALA A 65 -3.63 3.18 3.69
C ALA A 65 -4.46 2.57 4.82
N GLY A 66 -4.95 3.42 5.73
CA GLY A 66 -5.79 2.93 6.81
C GLY A 66 -6.08 3.96 7.89
N ASP A 67 -6.77 3.48 8.90
CA ASP A 67 -7.14 4.24 10.09
C ASP A 67 -6.57 3.56 11.33
N ILE A 68 -5.99 4.36 12.20
CA ILE A 68 -5.45 3.93 13.50
C ILE A 68 -6.15 4.75 14.57
N ASP A 69 -6.60 4.09 15.64
CA ASP A 69 -7.12 4.74 16.84
C ASP A 69 -6.23 4.32 18.00
N ASN A 70 -5.47 5.24 18.52
CA ASN A 70 -4.62 5.05 19.69
C ASN A 70 -5.16 5.93 20.82
N ASP A 71 -5.77 5.34 21.84
CA ASP A 71 -6.35 6.02 23.00
C ASP A 71 -7.33 7.15 22.62
N GLY A 72 -8.17 6.93 21.60
CA GLY A 72 -9.13 7.91 21.09
C GLY A 72 -8.53 8.97 20.15
N GLN A 73 -7.23 8.91 19.89
CA GLN A 73 -6.58 9.72 18.87
C GLN A 73 -6.66 9.01 17.52
N LYS A 74 -7.63 9.42 16.71
CA LYS A 74 -7.83 8.89 15.37
C LYS A 74 -6.85 9.50 14.39
N MET A 75 -6.17 8.64 13.64
CA MET A 75 -5.26 9.01 12.58
C MET A 75 -5.61 8.20 11.33
N THR A 76 -5.83 8.89 10.21
CA THR A 76 -5.95 8.28 8.88
C THR A 76 -4.65 8.52 8.12
N LEU A 77 -4.14 7.49 7.47
CA LEU A 77 -2.94 7.59 6.65
C LEU A 77 -3.19 7.01 5.26
N ASP A 78 -2.51 7.59 4.27
CA ASP A 78 -2.50 7.11 2.89
C ASP A 78 -1.15 7.46 2.26
N PHE A 79 -0.32 6.46 2.05
CA PHE A 79 1.04 6.61 1.55
C PHE A 79 1.30 5.74 0.32
N LYS A 80 1.98 6.31 -0.66
CA LYS A 80 2.52 5.64 -1.83
C LYS A 80 4.04 5.63 -1.71
N MET A 81 4.61 4.45 -1.85
CA MET A 81 6.03 4.19 -1.63
C MET A 81 6.70 3.67 -2.90
N THR A 82 7.91 4.15 -3.20
CA THR A 82 8.78 3.56 -4.22
C THR A 82 10.24 3.60 -3.74
N GLY A 83 10.76 2.44 -3.38
CA GLY A 83 12.06 2.37 -2.70
C GLY A 83 12.04 3.14 -1.39
N SER A 84 12.86 4.19 -1.28
CA SER A 84 12.91 5.11 -0.13
C SER A 84 12.07 6.37 -0.30
N ASP A 85 11.47 6.56 -1.48
CA ASP A 85 10.65 7.72 -1.77
C ASP A 85 9.19 7.48 -1.30
N LEU A 86 8.56 8.54 -0.80
CA LEU A 86 7.23 8.51 -0.20
C LEU A 86 6.44 9.73 -0.64
N ALA A 87 5.18 9.54 -0.98
CA ALA A 87 4.18 10.61 -1.11
C ALA A 87 2.88 10.18 -0.44
N GLY A 88 2.25 11.08 0.29
CA GLY A 88 0.98 10.78 0.94
C GLY A 88 0.58 11.78 1.98
N GLN A 89 -0.32 11.37 2.87
CA GLN A 89 -0.85 12.26 3.90
C GLN A 89 -1.14 11.52 5.21
N VAL A 90 -1.09 12.28 6.28
CA VAL A 90 -1.59 11.91 7.60
C VAL A 90 -2.65 12.92 8.00
N SER A 91 -3.83 12.43 8.37
CA SER A 91 -4.93 13.24 8.87
C SER A 91 -5.27 12.85 10.30
N THR A 92 -5.42 13.85 11.16
CA THR A 92 -5.81 13.70 12.55
C THR A 92 -6.97 14.64 12.89
N THR A 93 -7.45 14.60 14.12
CA THR A 93 -8.40 15.62 14.62
C THR A 93 -7.81 17.02 14.64
N GLU A 94 -6.47 17.16 14.54
CA GLU A 94 -5.77 18.44 14.58
C GLU A 94 -5.47 19.04 13.20
N GLY A 95 -5.70 18.30 12.13
CA GLY A 95 -5.51 18.71 10.74
C GLY A 95 -4.87 17.63 9.88
N THR A 96 -4.58 17.99 8.65
CA THR A 96 -3.93 17.11 7.66
C THR A 96 -2.56 17.65 7.31
N VAL A 97 -1.59 16.75 7.20
CA VAL A 97 -0.24 17.05 6.71
C VAL A 97 0.05 16.15 5.51
N GLU A 98 0.28 16.75 4.36
CA GLU A 98 0.82 16.04 3.22
C GLU A 98 2.34 15.90 3.39
N LEU A 99 2.85 14.71 3.08
CA LEU A 99 4.25 14.32 3.20
C LEU A 99 4.80 13.93 1.83
N LEU A 100 5.99 14.39 1.51
CA LEU A 100 6.70 14.01 0.31
C LEU A 100 8.18 13.84 0.62
N SER A 101 8.72 12.65 0.39
CA SER A 101 10.15 12.36 0.47
C SER A 101 10.62 11.86 -0.89
N VAL A 102 11.51 12.59 -1.56
CA VAL A 102 12.02 12.25 -2.89
C VAL A 102 13.50 12.56 -2.98
N GLY A 103 14.29 11.58 -3.39
CA GLY A 103 15.74 11.75 -3.54
C GLY A 103 16.44 12.15 -2.24
N GLY A 104 15.93 11.70 -1.09
CA GLY A 104 16.45 12.01 0.24
C GLY A 104 16.11 13.40 0.76
N GLN A 105 15.29 14.18 0.06
CA GLN A 105 14.75 15.46 0.49
C GLN A 105 13.33 15.26 1.02
N GLN A 106 13.00 15.92 2.13
CA GLN A 106 11.71 15.83 2.79
C GLN A 106 10.96 17.16 2.70
N PHE A 107 9.67 17.08 2.40
CA PHE A 107 8.78 18.21 2.25
C PHE A 107 7.46 17.91 2.96
N ILE A 108 6.89 18.93 3.60
CA ILE A 108 5.56 18.86 4.21
C ILE A 108 4.67 19.96 3.66
N ARG A 109 3.36 19.73 3.64
CA ARG A 109 2.33 20.71 3.33
C ARG A 109 1.17 20.53 4.31
N PRO A 110 1.28 21.11 5.51
CA PRO A 110 0.22 21.09 6.49
C PRO A 110 -0.94 22.01 6.08
N ASP A 111 -2.17 21.60 6.43
CA ASP A 111 -3.36 22.44 6.26
C ASP A 111 -3.45 23.58 7.29
N GLU A 112 -4.40 24.49 7.10
CA GLU A 112 -4.62 25.62 8.00
C GLU A 112 -4.98 25.16 9.43
N LYS A 113 -5.74 24.06 9.56
CA LYS A 113 -6.17 23.52 10.84
C LYS A 113 -4.99 23.03 11.67
N PHE A 114 -4.06 22.33 11.00
CA PHE A 114 -2.82 21.88 11.63
C PHE A 114 -2.00 23.08 12.15
N TRP A 115 -1.85 24.13 11.34
CA TRP A 115 -1.13 25.35 11.75
C TRP A 115 -1.83 26.07 12.90
N ALA A 116 -3.16 26.19 12.85
CA ALA A 116 -3.94 26.84 13.91
C ALA A 116 -3.73 26.16 15.27
N LYS A 117 -3.63 24.83 15.25
CA LYS A 117 -3.43 24.02 16.46
C LYS A 117 -2.00 24.10 16.99
N ASN A 118 -1.00 24.06 16.11
CA ASN A 118 0.40 23.91 16.49
C ASN A 118 1.16 25.23 16.62
N ALA A 119 0.79 26.28 15.88
CA ALA A 119 1.44 27.59 15.93
C ALA A 119 0.61 28.66 16.64
N GLY A 120 -0.65 28.35 16.99
CA GLY A 120 -1.62 29.32 17.51
C GLY A 120 -2.28 30.16 16.42
N ALA A 121 -3.51 30.63 16.69
CA ALA A 121 -4.37 31.25 15.68
C ALA A 121 -3.77 32.49 14.98
N GLN A 122 -2.97 33.28 15.67
CA GLN A 122 -2.36 34.49 15.10
C GLN A 122 -1.18 34.15 14.18
N ALA A 123 -0.25 33.32 14.63
CA ALA A 123 0.90 32.89 13.84
C ALA A 123 0.49 32.02 12.66
N SER A 124 -0.55 31.18 12.80
CA SER A 124 -1.06 30.34 11.72
C SER A 124 -1.50 31.16 10.50
N GLY A 125 -2.20 32.27 10.70
CA GLY A 125 -2.64 33.13 9.61
C GLY A 125 -1.49 33.74 8.81
N GLU A 126 -0.37 34.07 9.44
CA GLU A 126 0.84 34.55 8.77
C GLU A 126 1.55 33.41 8.03
N ILE A 127 1.68 32.25 8.66
CA ILE A 127 2.28 31.07 8.05
C ILE A 127 1.48 30.62 6.81
N VAL A 128 0.15 30.53 6.92
CA VAL A 128 -0.73 30.16 5.80
C VAL A 128 -0.60 31.13 4.63
N LYS A 129 -0.54 32.46 4.90
CA LYS A 129 -0.34 33.48 3.84
C LYS A 129 1.02 33.35 3.16
N LEU A 130 2.06 33.01 3.92
CA LEU A 130 3.42 32.89 3.40
C LEU A 130 3.59 31.60 2.62
N MET A 131 3.03 30.50 3.14
CA MET A 131 3.11 29.17 2.53
C MET A 131 2.20 29.04 1.31
N GLY A 132 0.95 29.56 1.40
CA GLY A 132 -0.06 29.25 0.38
C GLY A 132 -0.16 27.75 0.15
N ASP A 133 -0.11 27.34 -1.12
CA ASP A 133 -0.10 25.90 -1.52
C ASP A 133 1.32 25.32 -1.65
N LYS A 134 2.33 25.99 -1.11
CA LYS A 134 3.73 25.58 -1.26
C LYS A 134 4.11 24.48 -0.26
N TRP A 135 5.10 23.73 -0.64
CA TRP A 135 5.77 22.76 0.21
C TRP A 135 6.79 23.42 1.11
N ALA A 136 6.79 23.10 2.38
CA ALA A 136 7.88 23.43 3.29
C ALA A 136 8.95 22.34 3.19
N LYS A 137 10.15 22.70 2.76
CA LYS A 137 11.30 21.80 2.86
C LYS A 137 11.75 21.74 4.31
N VAL A 138 11.84 20.51 4.86
CA VAL A 138 12.25 20.25 6.23
C VAL A 138 13.59 19.52 6.25
N SER A 139 14.37 19.79 7.29
CA SER A 139 15.62 19.07 7.52
C SER A 139 15.38 17.83 8.38
N LYS A 140 16.29 16.84 8.33
CA LYS A 140 16.23 15.65 9.18
C LYS A 140 16.35 15.95 10.68
N LYS A 141 16.67 17.18 11.05
CA LYS A 141 16.80 17.64 12.44
C LYS A 141 15.54 18.33 12.95
N ASP A 142 14.58 18.58 12.08
CA ASP A 142 13.30 19.18 12.46
C ASP A 142 12.39 18.15 13.11
N ASP A 143 11.57 18.58 14.06
CA ASP A 143 10.57 17.72 14.71
C ASP A 143 9.61 17.08 13.71
N PHE A 144 9.34 17.77 12.61
CA PHE A 144 8.51 17.27 11.50
C PHE A 144 9.10 16.07 10.76
N SER A 145 10.41 15.82 10.89
CA SER A 145 11.04 14.65 10.27
C SER A 145 10.46 13.33 10.80
N GLN A 146 9.99 13.31 12.05
CA GLN A 146 9.39 12.15 12.69
C GLN A 146 8.06 11.73 12.02
N LEU A 147 7.37 12.64 11.33
CA LEU A 147 6.17 12.32 10.58
C LEU A 147 6.43 11.30 9.46
N PHE A 148 7.66 11.24 8.97
CA PHE A 148 8.04 10.28 7.92
C PHE A 148 8.32 8.87 8.45
N ASP A 149 8.52 8.72 9.76
CA ASP A 149 8.80 7.43 10.40
C ASP A 149 7.55 6.53 10.42
N VAL A 150 6.34 7.12 10.40
CA VAL A 150 5.07 6.35 10.37
C VAL A 150 4.91 5.49 9.11
N ALA A 151 5.64 5.80 8.05
CA ALA A 151 5.62 5.05 6.79
C ALA A 151 6.79 4.04 6.67
N ASN A 152 7.57 3.85 7.72
CA ASN A 152 8.65 2.87 7.73
C ASN A 152 8.09 1.45 7.87
N VAL A 153 7.90 0.77 6.72
CA VAL A 153 7.33 -0.59 6.69
C VAL A 153 8.15 -1.62 7.44
N GLU A 154 9.48 -1.48 7.51
CA GLU A 154 10.32 -2.41 8.27
C GLU A 154 10.04 -2.30 9.77
N GLN A 155 9.82 -1.08 10.25
CA GLN A 155 9.47 -0.83 11.62
C GLN A 155 8.02 -1.22 11.91
N LEU A 156 7.11 -0.96 10.96
CA LEU A 156 5.70 -1.34 11.04
C LEU A 156 5.51 -2.86 11.11
N LEU A 157 6.27 -3.62 10.33
CA LEU A 157 6.20 -5.09 10.31
C LEU A 157 7.08 -5.77 11.36
N LYS A 158 7.83 -5.02 12.15
CA LYS A 158 8.70 -5.58 13.20
C LYS A 158 7.85 -6.07 14.38
N PRO A 159 7.91 -7.36 14.73
CA PRO A 159 7.19 -7.87 15.90
C PRO A 159 7.83 -7.31 17.18
N GLU A 160 7.02 -7.09 18.20
CA GLU A 160 7.48 -6.76 19.55
C GLU A 160 7.49 -7.99 20.45
N GLY A 161 6.63 -8.97 20.18
CA GLY A 161 6.51 -10.19 20.94
C GLY A 161 6.73 -11.45 20.10
N THR A 162 6.32 -12.57 20.68
CA THR A 162 6.36 -13.87 19.99
C THR A 162 5.22 -13.94 18.99
N MET A 163 5.57 -14.19 17.73
CA MET A 163 4.58 -14.38 16.67
C MET A 163 3.93 -15.75 16.75
N THR A 164 2.62 -15.80 16.62
CA THR A 164 1.83 -17.04 16.54
C THR A 164 0.96 -17.04 15.29
N LYS A 165 0.53 -18.25 14.85
CA LYS A 165 -0.43 -18.36 13.76
C LYS A 165 -1.82 -17.97 14.24
N GLY A 166 -2.44 -17.06 13.53
CA GLY A 166 -3.83 -16.68 13.66
C GLY A 166 -4.73 -17.43 12.68
N GLU A 167 -5.91 -16.91 12.49
CA GLU A 167 -6.92 -17.50 11.60
C GLU A 167 -6.59 -17.22 10.12
N ALA A 168 -7.00 -18.16 9.26
CA ALA A 168 -7.05 -17.94 7.82
C ALA A 168 -8.38 -17.24 7.49
N LYS A 169 -8.32 -16.16 6.71
CA LYS A 169 -9.53 -15.49 6.19
C LYS A 169 -9.32 -14.96 4.78
N GLU A 170 -10.42 -14.65 4.12
CA GLU A 170 -10.38 -13.94 2.84
C GLU A 170 -10.59 -12.44 3.10
N ILE A 171 -9.69 -11.61 2.56
CA ILE A 171 -9.71 -10.16 2.66
C ILE A 171 -9.71 -9.60 1.25
N ASP A 172 -10.77 -8.90 0.88
CA ASP A 172 -10.90 -8.27 -0.45
C ASP A 172 -10.63 -9.23 -1.63
N GLY A 173 -11.08 -10.52 -1.47
CA GLY A 173 -10.89 -11.58 -2.46
C GLY A 173 -9.52 -12.28 -2.39
N VAL A 174 -8.65 -11.90 -1.47
CA VAL A 174 -7.33 -12.52 -1.27
C VAL A 174 -7.40 -13.49 -0.09
N LYS A 175 -7.02 -14.75 -0.32
CA LYS A 175 -6.86 -15.74 0.75
C LYS A 175 -5.64 -15.40 1.58
N THR A 176 -5.78 -15.34 2.90
CA THR A 176 -4.72 -14.94 3.82
C THR A 176 -4.56 -15.91 4.99
N ILE A 177 -3.41 -15.83 5.63
CA ILE A 177 -3.14 -16.40 6.97
C ILE A 177 -2.77 -15.26 7.92
N GLY A 178 -3.39 -15.24 9.10
CA GLY A 178 -3.05 -14.29 10.16
C GLY A 178 -1.77 -14.68 10.89
N LEU A 179 -0.96 -13.69 11.22
CA LEU A 179 0.14 -13.79 12.17
C LEU A 179 -0.16 -12.82 13.32
N VAL A 180 -0.27 -13.34 14.53
CA VAL A 180 -0.61 -12.55 15.74
C VAL A 180 0.66 -12.24 16.49
N ASP A 181 0.87 -10.96 16.81
CA ASP A 181 1.92 -10.50 17.72
C ASP A 181 1.40 -10.60 19.16
N GLY A 182 2.02 -11.46 19.96
CA GLY A 182 1.56 -11.77 21.31
C GLY A 182 1.61 -10.61 22.29
N ASP A 183 2.43 -9.60 22.04
CA ASP A 183 2.56 -8.44 22.93
C ASP A 183 1.64 -7.27 22.52
N LYS A 184 1.28 -7.18 21.24
CA LYS A 184 0.42 -6.10 20.72
C LYS A 184 -1.02 -6.54 20.44
N ASP A 185 -1.32 -7.84 20.52
CA ASP A 185 -2.60 -8.42 20.06
C ASP A 185 -2.97 -8.03 18.61
N GLY A 186 -2.05 -7.44 17.87
CA GLY A 186 -2.22 -7.08 16.47
C GLY A 186 -2.10 -8.29 15.55
N THR A 187 -2.79 -8.27 14.43
CA THR A 187 -2.76 -9.36 13.46
C THR A 187 -2.32 -8.85 12.08
N LEU A 188 -1.25 -9.45 11.54
CA LEU A 188 -0.82 -9.24 10.17
C LEU A 188 -1.37 -10.37 9.29
N TYR A 189 -2.14 -10.05 8.27
CA TYR A 189 -2.65 -10.98 7.28
C TYR A 189 -1.77 -11.00 6.05
N ILE A 190 -1.27 -12.20 5.69
CA ILE A 190 -0.37 -12.42 4.57
C ILE A 190 -1.09 -13.26 3.51
N ALA A 191 -0.97 -12.87 2.23
CA ALA A 191 -1.53 -13.62 1.10
C ALA A 191 -0.95 -15.03 1.03
N THR A 192 -1.84 -16.04 0.88
CA THR A 192 -1.45 -17.44 0.75
C THR A 192 -1.39 -17.91 -0.71
N THR A 193 -1.71 -17.02 -1.66
CA THR A 193 -1.64 -17.31 -3.09
C THR A 193 -0.88 -16.18 -3.81
N GLY A 194 -0.15 -16.52 -4.86
CA GLY A 194 0.72 -15.59 -5.57
C GLY A 194 1.91 -15.16 -4.72
N GLU A 195 2.30 -13.89 -4.79
CA GLU A 195 3.35 -13.36 -3.92
C GLU A 195 2.83 -13.22 -2.47
N PRO A 196 3.62 -13.61 -1.45
CA PRO A 196 3.19 -13.57 -0.06
C PRO A 196 3.20 -12.14 0.52
N TYR A 197 2.50 -11.24 -0.13
CA TYR A 197 2.40 -9.86 0.35
C TYR A 197 1.59 -9.76 1.63
N PRO A 198 1.94 -8.85 2.55
CA PRO A 198 0.98 -8.41 3.56
C PRO A 198 -0.22 -7.79 2.86
N VAL A 199 -1.41 -8.11 3.32
CA VAL A 199 -2.68 -7.61 2.78
C VAL A 199 -3.26 -6.58 3.73
N ARG A 200 -3.28 -6.91 5.01
CA ARG A 200 -3.83 -6.06 6.06
C ARG A 200 -3.13 -6.29 7.38
N MET A 201 -2.96 -5.23 8.13
CA MET A 201 -2.66 -5.26 9.55
C MET A 201 -3.89 -4.78 10.30
N GLU A 202 -4.35 -5.55 11.26
CA GLU A 202 -5.42 -5.17 12.19
C GLU A 202 -4.79 -4.93 13.56
N GLY A 203 -5.13 -3.82 14.19
CA GLY A 203 -4.65 -3.49 15.53
C GLY A 203 -5.29 -4.37 16.60
N GLY A 204 -4.63 -4.45 17.75
CA GLY A 204 -5.12 -5.16 18.93
C GLY A 204 -5.97 -4.28 19.83
N GLN A 205 -6.02 -4.64 21.13
CA GLN A 205 -6.86 -3.94 22.11
C GLN A 205 -6.39 -2.51 22.41
N ASP A 206 -5.07 -2.27 22.39
CA ASP A 206 -4.48 -0.98 22.75
C ASP A 206 -4.43 0.01 21.59
N ALA A 207 -4.46 -0.47 20.35
CA ALA A 207 -4.44 0.36 19.14
C ALA A 207 -5.42 -0.22 18.11
N ALA A 208 -6.66 0.21 18.18
CA ALA A 208 -7.67 -0.22 17.23
C ALA A 208 -7.43 0.39 15.84
N GLY A 209 -7.94 -0.30 14.81
CA GLY A 209 -7.87 0.18 13.43
C GLY A 209 -7.27 -0.85 12.48
N GLN A 210 -7.03 -0.41 11.26
CA GLN A 210 -6.46 -1.28 10.24
C GLN A 210 -5.60 -0.51 9.25
N ILE A 211 -4.57 -1.16 8.74
CA ILE A 211 -3.73 -0.67 7.66
C ILE A 211 -3.78 -1.71 6.54
N THR A 212 -4.12 -1.29 5.34
CA THR A 212 -4.18 -2.12 4.14
C THR A 212 -2.97 -1.84 3.25
N PHE A 213 -2.38 -2.91 2.72
CA PHE A 213 -1.30 -2.86 1.74
C PHE A 213 -1.87 -3.19 0.36
N SER A 214 -1.56 -2.38 -0.64
CA SER A 214 -2.06 -2.54 -2.01
C SER A 214 -1.08 -2.03 -3.05
N ASP A 215 -1.47 -2.11 -4.32
CA ASP A 215 -0.78 -1.49 -5.45
C ASP A 215 0.70 -1.87 -5.57
N PHE A 216 1.03 -3.13 -5.20
CA PHE A 216 2.40 -3.63 -5.30
C PHE A 216 2.90 -3.61 -6.75
N GLY A 217 4.09 -3.00 -6.95
CA GLY A 217 4.70 -2.84 -8.28
C GLY A 217 4.09 -1.72 -9.14
N ALA A 218 3.12 -0.95 -8.62
CA ALA A 218 2.53 0.16 -9.35
C ALA A 218 3.49 1.34 -9.53
N THR A 219 3.25 2.16 -10.54
CA THR A 219 3.94 3.43 -10.73
C THR A 219 3.12 4.55 -10.11
N PHE A 220 3.76 5.40 -9.32
CA PHE A 220 3.14 6.54 -8.67
C PHE A 220 3.70 7.86 -9.20
N ASP A 221 2.89 8.60 -9.94
CA ASP A 221 3.30 9.85 -10.59
C ASP A 221 3.52 11.01 -9.62
N GLU A 222 3.01 10.91 -8.40
CA GLU A 222 3.14 11.88 -7.32
C GLU A 222 4.55 11.94 -6.71
N LEU A 223 5.34 10.88 -6.88
CA LEU A 223 6.70 10.78 -6.36
C LEU A 223 7.68 11.60 -7.21
N LYS A 224 7.48 12.92 -7.21
CA LYS A 224 8.31 13.90 -7.92
C LYS A 224 8.63 15.07 -7.01
N ALA A 225 9.88 15.53 -7.06
CA ALA A 225 10.27 16.73 -6.33
C ALA A 225 9.42 17.93 -6.80
N PRO A 226 8.94 18.78 -5.87
CA PRO A 226 8.22 19.99 -6.23
C PRO A 226 9.12 20.94 -7.04
N ALA A 227 8.51 21.78 -7.89
CA ALA A 227 9.24 22.82 -8.59
C ALA A 227 9.81 23.83 -7.56
N ALA A 228 10.95 24.44 -7.87
CA ALA A 228 11.67 25.30 -6.92
C ALA A 228 10.84 26.48 -6.43
N ASP A 229 9.96 27.03 -7.26
CA ASP A 229 9.03 28.11 -6.92
C ASP A 229 7.86 27.67 -6.04
N GLN A 230 7.65 26.36 -5.93
CA GLN A 230 6.67 25.71 -5.06
C GLN A 230 7.25 25.26 -3.71
N VAL A 231 8.48 25.66 -3.39
CA VAL A 231 9.15 25.24 -2.15
C VAL A 231 9.56 26.45 -1.33
N VAL A 232 9.29 26.39 -0.03
CA VAL A 232 9.79 27.33 0.98
C VAL A 232 10.68 26.54 1.94
N ASP A 233 11.86 27.09 2.26
CA ASP A 233 12.76 26.50 3.24
C ASP A 233 12.26 26.83 4.65
N PHE A 234 11.91 25.76 5.41
CA PHE A 234 11.35 25.93 6.75
C PHE A 234 12.35 26.56 7.74
N ASP A 235 13.64 26.30 7.57
CA ASP A 235 14.68 26.92 8.39
C ASP A 235 14.76 28.45 8.17
N GLN A 236 14.38 28.94 6.99
CA GLN A 236 14.31 30.39 6.73
C GLN A 236 13.08 31.02 7.42
N LEU A 237 11.97 30.29 7.54
CA LEU A 237 10.77 30.74 8.24
C LEU A 237 10.99 30.93 9.75
N LYS A 238 11.83 30.09 10.36
CA LYS A 238 12.15 30.19 11.80
C LYS A 238 13.05 31.37 12.16
N ARG A 239 13.71 31.97 11.18
CA ARG A 239 14.71 33.07 11.40
C ARG A 239 14.17 34.47 11.17
N GLY A 240 12.97 34.60 10.63
CA GLY A 240 12.26 35.88 10.40
C GLY A 240 11.22 36.13 11.48
#